data_6dec7557a24d9855b31388a854e01073
#
_entry.id   6dec7557a24d9855b31388a854e01073
#
_cell.length_a   1.000
_cell.length_b   1.000
_cell.length_c   1.000
_cell.angle_alpha   90.00
_cell.angle_beta   90.00
_cell.angle_gamma   90.00
#
_symmetry.space_group_name_H-M   'P 1'
#
loop_
_entity.id
_entity.type
_entity.pdbx_description
1 polymer ?
#
loop_
_entity_poly.entity_id
_entity_poly.type
_entity_poly.pdbx_seq_one_letter_code
_entity_poly.pdbx_strand_id
1 'polypeptide(L)'
;AVFTNLTQDHLDYHLTMEQYRSAKGLLFARMGNTFSDKLEQLQFAVLNADDEASKEYARLTNSQVITYGIREPADVRASDISITHEGTAFTLNSFAGSVPIRLKMFGMFNVYNALAAAAAAIIEGIPLERIGRSLENVPGVEGRFEPVYAGQEFLVLVDYAHTPDSLENVLQTIRGFAQGNIITVFGCGGDRDRTKRPIMGEKAALYSDYVYVTSDNPRSEDPERIVRDIMRGINSLPDRAVHAEIELDRREAIRKAVARAGAKDVVLIAGKGHETYQE
;
A
#
# COMPACT_ATOMS: atom_id res chain seq x y z
N ALA A 1 -10.00 -5.39 17.11
CA ALA A 1 -9.41 -5.72 15.79
C ALA A 1 -9.48 -4.51 14.86
N VAL A 2 -8.56 -4.45 13.90
CA VAL A 2 -8.53 -3.38 12.90
C VAL A 2 -8.61 -4.01 11.51
N PHE A 3 -9.50 -3.50 10.67
CA PHE A 3 -9.60 -3.85 9.25
C PHE A 3 -9.12 -2.68 8.39
N THR A 4 -8.16 -2.94 7.53
CA THR A 4 -7.57 -1.90 6.67
C THR A 4 -8.19 -1.88 5.28
N ASN A 5 -8.13 -2.98 4.55
CA ASN A 5 -8.69 -3.10 3.20
C ASN A 5 -8.82 -4.57 2.78
N LEU A 6 -9.55 -4.78 1.67
CA LEU A 6 -9.64 -6.05 0.99
C LEU A 6 -9.45 -5.84 -0.52
N THR A 7 -8.26 -6.11 -1.02
CA THR A 7 -7.91 -6.06 -2.45
C THR A 7 -7.44 -7.42 -2.94
N GLN A 8 -7.31 -7.59 -4.26
CA GLN A 8 -6.95 -8.88 -4.85
C GLN A 8 -5.57 -9.37 -4.39
N ASP A 9 -5.56 -10.43 -3.59
CA ASP A 9 -4.39 -11.21 -3.22
C ASP A 9 -4.83 -12.59 -2.72
N HIS A 10 -3.89 -13.54 -2.64
CA HIS A 10 -4.13 -14.89 -2.09
C HIS A 10 -5.25 -15.71 -2.77
N LEU A 11 -5.56 -15.43 -4.05
CA LEU A 11 -6.57 -16.20 -4.80
C LEU A 11 -6.07 -17.58 -5.22
N ASP A 12 -4.77 -17.84 -5.11
CA ASP A 12 -4.18 -19.17 -5.17
C ASP A 12 -4.68 -20.08 -4.03
N TYR A 13 -5.00 -19.51 -2.87
CA TYR A 13 -5.54 -20.20 -1.70
C TYR A 13 -7.06 -20.07 -1.58
N HIS A 14 -7.59 -18.83 -1.67
CA HIS A 14 -9.00 -18.56 -1.42
C HIS A 14 -9.90 -18.75 -2.64
N LEU A 15 -9.35 -18.94 -3.83
CA LEU A 15 -10.02 -19.14 -5.13
C LEU A 15 -10.85 -17.93 -5.59
N THR A 16 -11.59 -17.26 -4.71
CA THR A 16 -12.42 -16.09 -5.03
C THR A 16 -12.27 -14.99 -3.99
N MET A 17 -12.52 -13.73 -4.40
CA MET A 17 -12.56 -12.59 -3.49
C MET A 17 -13.63 -12.74 -2.40
N GLU A 18 -14.73 -13.44 -2.69
CA GLU A 18 -15.82 -13.68 -1.77
C GLU A 18 -15.39 -14.62 -0.63
N GLN A 19 -14.67 -15.70 -0.97
CA GLN A 19 -14.10 -16.60 0.05
C GLN A 19 -13.03 -15.90 0.88
N TYR A 20 -12.19 -15.06 0.24
CA TYR A 20 -11.19 -14.27 0.94
C TYR A 20 -11.84 -13.26 1.91
N ARG A 21 -12.88 -12.56 1.49
CA ARG A 21 -13.70 -11.67 2.34
C ARG A 21 -14.29 -12.41 3.52
N SER A 22 -14.95 -13.55 3.28
CA SER A 22 -15.54 -14.38 4.32
C SER A 22 -14.51 -14.86 5.34
N ALA A 23 -13.33 -15.29 4.89
CA ALA A 23 -12.26 -15.73 5.78
C ALA A 23 -11.78 -14.62 6.72
N LYS A 24 -11.59 -13.38 6.20
CA LYS A 24 -11.27 -12.22 7.03
C LYS A 24 -12.42 -11.86 7.98
N GLY A 25 -13.65 -12.01 7.55
CA GLY A 25 -14.87 -11.74 8.32
C GLY A 25 -14.99 -12.59 9.58
N LEU A 26 -14.40 -13.79 9.61
CA LEU A 26 -14.40 -14.66 10.79
C LEU A 26 -13.77 -14.00 12.04
N LEU A 27 -12.80 -13.12 11.86
CA LEU A 27 -12.23 -12.36 12.97
C LEU A 27 -13.30 -11.51 13.65
N PHE A 28 -14.08 -10.77 12.87
CA PHE A 28 -15.10 -9.84 13.34
C PHE A 28 -16.34 -10.59 13.86
N ALA A 29 -16.74 -11.68 13.22
CA ALA A 29 -17.85 -12.52 13.67
C ALA A 29 -17.62 -13.16 15.05
N ARG A 30 -16.37 -13.32 15.46
CA ARG A 30 -16.02 -13.90 16.77
C ARG A 30 -15.91 -12.85 17.88
N MET A 31 -15.96 -11.57 17.55
CA MET A 31 -15.83 -10.47 18.51
C MET A 31 -17.17 -10.11 19.17
N GLY A 32 -17.11 -9.62 20.40
CA GLY A 32 -18.27 -9.15 21.15
C GLY A 32 -19.16 -10.26 21.72
N ASN A 33 -18.74 -11.53 21.63
CA ASN A 33 -19.49 -12.67 22.13
C ASN A 33 -19.25 -12.96 23.63
N THR A 34 -18.37 -12.19 24.28
CA THR A 34 -18.07 -12.30 25.71
C THR A 34 -18.74 -11.14 26.42
N PHE A 35 -19.66 -11.46 27.34
CA PHE A 35 -20.29 -10.44 28.17
C PHE A 35 -19.34 -10.00 29.28
N SER A 36 -19.15 -8.70 29.45
CA SER A 36 -18.34 -8.13 30.53
C SER A 36 -18.88 -6.76 30.96
N ASP A 37 -18.97 -6.57 32.28
CA ASP A 37 -19.35 -5.30 32.89
C ASP A 37 -18.15 -4.34 33.01
N LYS A 38 -16.93 -4.78 32.62
CA LYS A 38 -15.71 -3.99 32.72
C LYS A 38 -15.40 -3.34 31.37
N LEU A 39 -15.28 -2.03 31.33
CA LEU A 39 -14.89 -1.24 30.13
C LEU A 39 -13.58 -1.75 29.50
N GLU A 40 -12.62 -2.17 30.33
CA GLU A 40 -11.32 -2.74 29.91
C GLU A 40 -11.44 -4.05 29.10
N GLN A 41 -12.59 -4.71 29.15
CA GLN A 41 -12.85 -5.96 28.44
C GLN A 41 -13.74 -5.78 27.20
N LEU A 42 -14.16 -4.55 26.91
CA LEU A 42 -14.91 -4.26 25.70
C LEU A 42 -14.02 -4.49 24.47
N GLN A 43 -14.61 -5.14 23.48
CA GLN A 43 -13.95 -5.38 22.21
C GLN A 43 -14.41 -4.33 21.18
N PHE A 44 -13.48 -3.86 20.40
CA PHE A 44 -13.74 -2.88 19.36
C PHE A 44 -13.32 -3.39 17.99
N ALA A 45 -14.19 -3.22 17.00
CA ALA A 45 -13.90 -3.41 15.59
C ALA A 45 -13.63 -2.04 14.96
N VAL A 46 -12.39 -1.79 14.58
CA VAL A 46 -11.98 -0.57 13.86
C VAL A 46 -12.02 -0.88 12.36
N LEU A 47 -12.92 -0.24 11.62
CA LEU A 47 -13.24 -0.58 10.24
C LEU A 47 -12.99 0.60 9.30
N ASN A 48 -12.36 0.34 8.15
CA ASN A 48 -12.20 1.34 7.10
C ASN A 48 -13.54 1.59 6.39
N ALA A 49 -14.15 2.76 6.60
CA ALA A 49 -15.45 3.12 6.01
C ALA A 49 -15.41 3.18 4.46
N ASP A 50 -14.22 3.42 3.89
CA ASP A 50 -14.03 3.54 2.45
C ASP A 50 -13.88 2.17 1.75
N ASP A 51 -13.86 1.05 2.49
CA ASP A 51 -13.82 -0.30 1.95
C ASP A 51 -15.18 -0.99 2.11
N GLU A 52 -15.72 -1.50 1.01
CA GLU A 52 -17.03 -2.16 0.96
C GLU A 52 -17.17 -3.34 1.93
N ALA A 53 -16.08 -4.09 2.19
CA ALA A 53 -16.12 -5.23 3.10
C ALA A 53 -16.42 -4.82 4.54
N SER A 54 -16.15 -3.57 4.91
CA SER A 54 -16.44 -3.02 6.23
C SER A 54 -17.93 -3.06 6.58
N LYS A 55 -18.81 -2.87 5.59
CA LYS A 55 -20.27 -2.92 5.78
C LYS A 55 -20.74 -4.32 6.22
N GLU A 56 -20.12 -5.35 5.64
CA GLU A 56 -20.37 -6.73 6.02
C GLU A 56 -19.82 -7.05 7.42
N TYR A 57 -18.57 -6.66 7.68
CA TYR A 57 -17.90 -6.93 8.96
C TYR A 57 -18.58 -6.21 10.14
N ALA A 58 -19.12 -5.01 9.90
CA ALA A 58 -19.91 -4.29 10.89
C ALA A 58 -21.21 -5.03 11.25
N ARG A 59 -21.79 -5.81 10.32
CA ARG A 59 -22.99 -6.63 10.58
C ARG A 59 -22.67 -7.96 11.24
N LEU A 60 -21.46 -8.48 11.04
CA LEU A 60 -21.03 -9.77 11.58
C LEU A 60 -20.61 -9.67 13.05
N THR A 61 -20.12 -8.52 13.48
CA THR A 61 -19.59 -8.35 14.83
C THR A 61 -20.64 -7.94 15.85
N ASN A 62 -20.54 -8.44 17.06
CA ASN A 62 -21.29 -7.98 18.23
C ASN A 62 -20.48 -6.97 19.08
N SER A 63 -19.27 -6.60 18.65
CA SER A 63 -18.44 -5.61 19.33
C SER A 63 -18.84 -4.17 18.97
N GLN A 64 -18.32 -3.20 19.72
CA GLN A 64 -18.44 -1.80 19.36
C GLN A 64 -17.68 -1.53 18.04
N VAL A 65 -18.32 -0.84 17.11
CA VAL A 65 -17.72 -0.47 15.82
C VAL A 65 -17.27 0.98 15.87
N ILE A 66 -16.03 1.22 15.52
CA ILE A 66 -15.44 2.55 15.26
C ILE A 66 -14.96 2.55 13.82
N THR A 67 -15.40 3.54 13.06
CA THR A 67 -15.04 3.68 11.65
C THR A 67 -13.94 4.71 11.45
N TYR A 68 -13.10 4.49 10.44
CA TYR A 68 -12.17 5.51 9.97
C TYR A 68 -12.21 5.59 8.44
N GLY A 69 -11.90 6.75 7.89
CA GLY A 69 -11.94 6.94 6.44
C GLY A 69 -11.59 8.35 6.01
N ILE A 70 -11.58 8.55 4.69
CA ILE A 70 -11.28 9.84 4.05
C ILE A 70 -12.48 10.31 3.23
N ARG A 71 -13.11 9.40 2.46
CA ARG A 71 -14.18 9.68 1.50
C ARG A 71 -15.56 9.59 2.15
N GLU A 72 -15.82 8.47 2.81
CA GLU A 72 -17.09 8.19 3.44
C GLU A 72 -17.17 8.80 4.86
N PRO A 73 -18.38 9.08 5.37
CA PRO A 73 -18.57 9.47 6.77
C PRO A 73 -17.99 8.43 7.72
N ALA A 74 -17.19 8.87 8.69
CA ALA A 74 -16.52 7.98 9.65
C ALA A 74 -16.28 8.72 10.98
N ASP A 75 -16.09 7.94 12.06
CA ASP A 75 -15.83 8.45 13.42
C ASP A 75 -14.44 9.11 13.54
N VAL A 76 -13.47 8.64 12.73
CA VAL A 76 -12.11 9.19 12.65
C VAL A 76 -11.79 9.48 11.18
N ARG A 77 -11.55 10.75 10.83
CA ARG A 77 -11.40 11.20 9.44
C ARG A 77 -10.18 12.08 9.25
N ALA A 78 -9.66 12.08 8.02
CA ALA A 78 -8.70 13.07 7.56
C ALA A 78 -9.39 14.12 6.66
N SER A 79 -9.01 15.40 6.85
CA SER A 79 -9.32 16.51 5.94
C SER A 79 -8.06 17.29 5.62
N ASP A 80 -8.14 18.21 4.64
CA ASP A 80 -7.05 19.11 4.24
C ASP A 80 -5.74 18.38 3.93
N ILE A 81 -5.85 17.24 3.23
CA ILE A 81 -4.70 16.37 2.93
C ILE A 81 -3.82 17.03 1.87
N SER A 82 -2.53 17.16 2.20
CA SER A 82 -1.48 17.67 1.32
C SER A 82 -0.31 16.67 1.28
N ILE A 83 0.06 16.21 0.11
CA ILE A 83 1.20 15.30 -0.12
C ILE A 83 2.26 16.06 -0.90
N THR A 84 3.46 16.17 -0.33
CA THR A 84 4.60 16.86 -0.93
C THR A 84 5.86 15.99 -0.83
N HIS A 85 6.97 16.43 -1.39
CA HIS A 85 8.26 15.77 -1.24
C HIS A 85 8.81 15.79 0.21
N GLU A 86 8.20 16.54 1.10
CA GLU A 86 8.58 16.61 2.53
C GLU A 86 7.78 15.63 3.41
N GLY A 87 6.71 15.03 2.86
CA GLY A 87 5.82 14.13 3.59
C GLY A 87 4.35 14.38 3.31
N THR A 88 3.50 13.94 4.23
CA THR A 88 2.05 14.08 4.14
C THR A 88 1.52 14.84 5.34
N ALA A 89 0.78 15.93 5.10
CA ALA A 89 0.09 16.70 6.13
C ALA A 89 -1.43 16.55 5.99
N PHE A 90 -2.16 16.52 7.11
CA PHE A 90 -3.62 16.49 7.12
C PHE A 90 -4.15 16.90 8.51
N THR A 91 -5.44 17.19 8.59
CA THR A 91 -6.16 17.36 9.85
C THR A 91 -6.86 16.06 10.22
N LEU A 92 -6.50 15.48 11.37
CA LEU A 92 -7.24 14.35 11.95
C LEU A 92 -8.42 14.89 12.73
N ASN A 93 -9.63 14.47 12.37
CA ASN A 93 -10.89 14.81 13.02
C ASN A 93 -11.51 13.57 13.64
N SER A 94 -11.98 13.64 14.88
CA SER A 94 -12.59 12.50 15.58
C SER A 94 -13.63 12.98 16.59
N PHE A 95 -14.35 12.05 17.22
CA PHE A 95 -15.24 12.33 18.35
C PHE A 95 -14.49 12.86 19.60
N ALA A 96 -13.16 12.71 19.68
CA ALA A 96 -12.32 13.24 20.75
C ALA A 96 -11.77 14.65 20.45
N GLY A 97 -12.05 15.19 19.25
CA GLY A 97 -11.57 16.51 18.80
C GLY A 97 -10.80 16.44 17.49
N SER A 98 -10.01 17.48 17.20
CA SER A 98 -9.22 17.60 15.97
C SER A 98 -7.79 18.00 16.27
N VAL A 99 -6.84 17.47 15.49
CA VAL A 99 -5.41 17.77 15.60
C VAL A 99 -4.74 17.77 14.23
N PRO A 100 -3.86 18.74 13.91
CA PRO A 100 -3.04 18.67 12.70
C PRO A 100 -1.98 17.59 12.84
N ILE A 101 -1.75 16.85 11.75
CA ILE A 101 -0.76 15.76 11.64
C ILE A 101 0.21 16.06 10.50
N ARG A 102 1.50 15.80 10.72
CA ARG A 102 2.54 15.84 9.69
C ARG A 102 3.32 14.52 9.71
N LEU A 103 3.07 13.67 8.73
CA LEU A 103 3.81 12.42 8.59
C LEU A 103 5.09 12.65 7.77
N LYS A 104 6.16 12.00 8.16
CA LYS A 104 7.40 11.88 7.34
C LYS A 104 7.21 10.88 6.18
N MET A 105 6.10 10.13 6.19
CA MET A 105 5.74 9.15 5.18
C MET A 105 4.87 9.80 4.09
N PHE A 106 4.96 9.26 2.88
CA PHE A 106 4.27 9.77 1.71
C PHE A 106 3.06 8.91 1.36
N GLY A 107 2.07 9.51 0.72
CA GLY A 107 0.99 8.82 0.05
C GLY A 107 -0.28 8.66 0.88
N MET A 108 -1.40 8.57 0.14
CA MET A 108 -2.73 8.48 0.71
C MET A 108 -2.91 7.24 1.59
N PHE A 109 -2.25 6.13 1.24
CA PHE A 109 -2.29 4.89 2.04
C PHE A 109 -1.71 5.08 3.44
N ASN A 110 -0.72 5.97 3.63
CA ASN A 110 -0.19 6.28 4.95
C ASN A 110 -1.13 7.18 5.76
N VAL A 111 -1.99 7.97 5.12
CA VAL A 111 -3.10 8.65 5.80
C VAL A 111 -4.07 7.61 6.37
N TYR A 112 -4.49 6.61 5.58
CA TYR A 112 -5.34 5.51 6.08
C TYR A 112 -4.68 4.73 7.23
N ASN A 113 -3.39 4.41 7.11
CA ASN A 113 -2.65 3.74 8.17
C ASN A 113 -2.62 4.56 9.47
N ALA A 114 -2.38 5.87 9.35
CA ALA A 114 -2.39 6.79 10.49
C ALA A 114 -3.77 6.91 11.14
N LEU A 115 -4.85 6.98 10.33
CA LEU A 115 -6.23 7.00 10.84
C LEU A 115 -6.59 5.71 11.57
N ALA A 116 -6.21 4.55 11.03
CA ALA A 116 -6.42 3.25 11.68
C ALA A 116 -5.71 3.16 13.03
N ALA A 117 -4.44 3.60 13.07
CA ALA A 117 -3.65 3.64 14.31
C ALA A 117 -4.24 4.64 15.33
N ALA A 118 -4.64 5.84 14.85
CA ALA A 118 -5.26 6.85 15.69
C ALA A 118 -6.60 6.38 16.27
N ALA A 119 -7.45 5.73 15.46
CA ALA A 119 -8.72 5.17 15.93
C ALA A 119 -8.50 4.16 17.07
N ALA A 120 -7.54 3.23 16.90
CA ALA A 120 -7.17 2.30 17.95
C ALA A 120 -6.63 3.00 19.22
N ALA A 121 -5.78 4.01 19.05
CA ALA A 121 -5.20 4.76 20.17
C ALA A 121 -6.24 5.61 20.93
N ILE A 122 -7.23 6.18 20.22
CA ILE A 122 -8.34 6.93 20.85
C ILE A 122 -9.18 6.00 21.72
N ILE A 123 -9.47 4.79 21.26
CA ILE A 123 -10.20 3.76 22.04
C ILE A 123 -9.45 3.41 23.34
N GLU A 124 -8.13 3.36 23.29
CA GLU A 124 -7.27 3.13 24.48
C GLU A 124 -7.12 4.38 25.37
N GLY A 125 -7.86 5.46 25.08
CA GLY A 125 -7.86 6.69 25.88
C GLY A 125 -6.60 7.53 25.74
N ILE A 126 -5.81 7.35 24.68
CA ILE A 126 -4.60 8.14 24.45
C ILE A 126 -5.01 9.54 23.95
N PRO A 127 -4.55 10.64 24.60
CA PRO A 127 -4.88 12.01 24.19
C PRO A 127 -4.45 12.31 22.74
N LEU A 128 -5.27 13.08 22.01
CA LEU A 128 -5.03 13.40 20.58
C LEU A 128 -3.68 14.05 20.31
N GLU A 129 -3.24 14.96 21.18
CA GLU A 129 -1.95 15.64 21.05
C GLU A 129 -0.77 14.65 21.17
N ARG A 130 -0.94 13.60 21.98
CA ARG A 130 0.05 12.54 22.10
C ARG A 130 0.04 11.65 20.86
N ILE A 131 -1.14 11.31 20.33
CA ILE A 131 -1.30 10.56 19.08
C ILE A 131 -0.61 11.33 17.95
N GLY A 132 -0.92 12.64 17.79
CA GLY A 132 -0.33 13.48 16.76
C GLY A 132 1.19 13.49 16.83
N ARG A 133 1.77 13.81 17.98
CA ARG A 133 3.23 13.79 18.18
C ARG A 133 3.87 12.43 17.92
N SER A 134 3.19 11.34 18.28
CA SER A 134 3.71 9.99 18.03
C SER A 134 3.75 9.68 16.54
N LEU A 135 2.69 10.00 15.79
CA LEU A 135 2.62 9.81 14.34
C LEU A 135 3.69 10.64 13.60
N GLU A 136 3.91 11.89 14.00
CA GLU A 136 4.93 12.79 13.43
C GLU A 136 6.37 12.24 13.64
N ASN A 137 6.59 11.51 14.73
CA ASN A 137 7.89 10.95 15.06
C ASN A 137 8.19 9.61 14.38
N VAL A 138 7.22 8.98 13.72
CA VAL A 138 7.46 7.74 12.96
C VAL A 138 8.37 8.05 11.77
N PRO A 139 9.59 7.48 11.72
CA PRO A 139 10.58 7.81 10.68
C PRO A 139 10.21 7.24 9.30
N GLY A 140 9.21 6.39 9.22
CA GLY A 140 8.83 5.56 8.09
C GLY A 140 8.92 4.08 8.44
N VAL A 141 8.66 3.24 7.47
CA VAL A 141 8.76 1.78 7.59
C VAL A 141 9.72 1.31 6.51
N GLU A 142 10.74 0.55 6.89
CA GLU A 142 11.72 -0.02 5.96
C GLU A 142 11.02 -0.79 4.83
N GLY A 143 11.40 -0.51 3.59
CA GLY A 143 10.81 -1.10 2.41
C GLY A 143 9.36 -0.68 2.10
N ARG A 144 8.87 0.41 2.69
CA ARG A 144 7.53 0.98 2.45
C ARG A 144 7.64 2.44 2.03
N PHE A 145 7.64 2.66 0.71
CA PHE A 145 7.85 3.99 0.12
C PHE A 145 9.10 4.69 0.69
N GLU A 146 10.14 3.91 0.90
CA GLU A 146 11.36 4.32 1.58
C GLU A 146 12.29 5.07 0.62
N PRO A 147 12.64 6.34 0.91
CA PRO A 147 13.60 7.06 0.09
C PRO A 147 15.03 6.61 0.37
N VAL A 148 15.80 6.39 -0.70
CA VAL A 148 17.23 6.05 -0.64
C VAL A 148 18.06 7.23 -1.09
N TYR A 149 18.91 7.72 -0.21
CA TYR A 149 19.82 8.84 -0.46
C TYR A 149 21.26 8.37 -0.52
N ALA A 150 21.89 8.50 -1.67
CA ALA A 150 23.31 8.18 -1.89
C ALA A 150 24.07 9.31 -2.60
N GLY A 151 23.56 10.56 -2.53
CA GLY A 151 24.13 11.73 -3.18
C GLY A 151 23.68 11.98 -4.62
N GLN A 152 22.70 11.20 -5.11
CA GLN A 152 22.09 11.40 -6.44
C GLN A 152 21.13 12.60 -6.45
N GLU A 153 20.93 13.20 -7.65
CA GLU A 153 20.04 14.35 -7.86
C GLU A 153 18.58 13.96 -8.18
N PHE A 154 18.27 12.65 -8.17
CA PHE A 154 16.94 12.10 -8.43
C PHE A 154 16.45 11.30 -7.21
N LEU A 155 15.17 11.08 -7.14
CA LEU A 155 14.57 10.32 -6.03
C LEU A 155 14.62 8.82 -6.34
N VAL A 156 15.09 8.02 -5.38
CA VAL A 156 14.98 6.56 -5.41
C VAL A 156 14.06 6.13 -4.28
N LEU A 157 13.04 5.35 -4.61
CA LEU A 157 12.06 4.81 -3.66
C LEU A 157 12.07 3.30 -3.68
N VAL A 158 12.10 2.68 -2.50
CA VAL A 158 11.95 1.24 -2.32
C VAL A 158 10.59 0.94 -1.69
N ASP A 159 9.82 0.02 -2.29
CA ASP A 159 8.50 -0.34 -1.79
C ASP A 159 8.22 -1.85 -1.90
N TYR A 160 7.40 -2.34 -1.01
CA TYR A 160 6.95 -3.74 -0.97
C TYR A 160 5.75 -4.01 -1.91
N ALA A 161 5.33 -3.07 -2.72
CA ALA A 161 4.19 -3.18 -3.62
C ALA A 161 4.33 -4.39 -4.56
N HIS A 162 3.57 -5.45 -4.30
CA HIS A 162 3.61 -6.73 -5.01
C HIS A 162 2.21 -7.20 -5.45
N THR A 163 1.20 -6.35 -5.33
CA THR A 163 -0.17 -6.55 -5.82
C THR A 163 -0.54 -5.44 -6.80
N PRO A 164 -1.53 -5.64 -7.69
CA PRO A 164 -1.98 -4.62 -8.63
C PRO A 164 -2.37 -3.31 -7.95
N ASP A 165 -3.16 -3.38 -6.89
CA ASP A 165 -3.62 -2.22 -6.13
C ASP A 165 -2.46 -1.48 -5.46
N SER A 166 -1.55 -2.21 -4.77
CA SER A 166 -0.41 -1.57 -4.11
C SER A 166 0.53 -0.89 -5.09
N LEU A 167 0.80 -1.51 -6.25
CA LEU A 167 1.65 -0.91 -7.28
C LEU A 167 0.99 0.34 -7.89
N GLU A 168 -0.31 0.28 -8.17
CA GLU A 168 -1.07 1.43 -8.66
C GLU A 168 -1.05 2.58 -7.67
N ASN A 169 -1.34 2.34 -6.40
CA ASN A 169 -1.35 3.35 -5.35
C ASN A 169 0.00 4.06 -5.19
N VAL A 170 1.10 3.29 -5.21
CA VAL A 170 2.46 3.84 -5.13
C VAL A 170 2.75 4.68 -6.36
N LEU A 171 2.48 4.19 -7.56
CA LEU A 171 2.74 4.90 -8.81
C LEU A 171 1.88 6.16 -8.97
N GLN A 172 0.60 6.11 -8.59
CA GLN A 172 -0.26 7.31 -8.58
C GLN A 172 0.26 8.36 -7.60
N THR A 173 0.72 7.93 -6.42
CA THR A 173 1.34 8.83 -5.45
C THR A 173 2.56 9.52 -6.05
N ILE A 174 3.47 8.76 -6.68
CA ILE A 174 4.66 9.31 -7.34
C ILE A 174 4.26 10.27 -8.45
N ARG A 175 3.30 9.90 -9.30
CA ARG A 175 2.83 10.73 -10.43
C ARG A 175 2.27 12.08 -9.96
N GLY A 176 1.70 12.13 -8.75
CA GLY A 176 1.16 13.37 -8.15
C GLY A 176 2.23 14.42 -7.82
N PHE A 177 3.50 14.05 -7.63
CA PHE A 177 4.57 14.99 -7.29
C PHE A 177 5.80 14.93 -8.22
N ALA A 178 5.95 13.88 -9.03
CA ALA A 178 7.09 13.73 -9.94
C ALA A 178 7.13 14.87 -10.97
N GLN A 179 8.29 15.49 -11.12
CA GLN A 179 8.54 16.55 -12.10
C GLN A 179 9.23 16.04 -13.37
N GLY A 180 9.81 14.85 -13.31
CA GLY A 180 10.49 14.16 -14.39
C GLY A 180 9.86 12.82 -14.73
N ASN A 181 10.64 11.92 -15.31
CA ASN A 181 10.19 10.57 -15.65
C ASN A 181 10.04 9.70 -14.43
N ILE A 182 9.12 8.74 -14.49
CA ILE A 182 8.99 7.64 -13.53
C ILE A 182 9.58 6.39 -14.15
N ILE A 183 10.60 5.84 -13.51
CA ILE A 183 11.33 4.64 -13.92
C ILE A 183 11.01 3.55 -12.90
N THR A 184 10.29 2.50 -13.30
CA THR A 184 9.83 1.45 -12.39
C THR A 184 10.58 0.15 -12.62
N VAL A 185 11.11 -0.43 -11.55
CA VAL A 185 11.73 -1.77 -11.53
C VAL A 185 10.82 -2.68 -10.69
N PHE A 186 10.26 -3.72 -11.30
CA PHE A 186 9.44 -4.67 -10.57
C PHE A 186 9.42 -6.06 -11.20
N GLY A 187 8.99 -7.05 -10.44
CA GLY A 187 8.73 -8.40 -10.86
C GLY A 187 7.56 -9.00 -10.09
N CYS A 188 7.21 -10.24 -10.40
CA CYS A 188 6.20 -11.00 -9.67
C CYS A 188 6.76 -12.31 -9.16
N GLY A 189 6.27 -12.77 -8.00
CA GLY A 189 6.64 -14.05 -7.44
C GLY A 189 6.06 -15.24 -8.23
N GLY A 190 6.82 -16.34 -8.28
CA GLY A 190 6.36 -17.65 -8.71
C GLY A 190 5.54 -18.34 -7.62
N ASP A 191 4.78 -19.37 -7.99
CA ASP A 191 3.91 -20.16 -7.11
C ASP A 191 2.94 -19.28 -6.31
N ARG A 192 2.40 -18.27 -6.98
CA ARG A 192 1.43 -17.29 -6.46
C ARG A 192 0.36 -17.03 -7.53
N ASP A 193 -0.62 -16.18 -7.18
CA ASP A 193 -1.67 -15.76 -8.12
C ASP A 193 -1.07 -15.20 -9.42
N ARG A 194 -1.22 -15.98 -10.53
CA ARG A 194 -0.71 -15.60 -11.85
C ARG A 194 -1.57 -14.54 -12.52
N THR A 195 -2.84 -14.43 -12.13
CA THR A 195 -3.78 -13.49 -12.78
C THR A 195 -3.41 -12.04 -12.53
N LYS A 196 -2.69 -11.76 -11.44
CA LYS A 196 -2.21 -10.42 -11.12
C LYS A 196 -1.07 -9.92 -12.01
N ARG A 197 -0.28 -10.84 -12.65
CA ARG A 197 0.92 -10.48 -13.42
C ARG A 197 0.64 -9.51 -14.57
N PRO A 198 -0.31 -9.81 -15.50
CA PRO A 198 -0.64 -8.87 -16.56
C PRO A 198 -1.25 -7.57 -16.03
N ILE A 199 -2.06 -7.63 -14.97
CA ILE A 199 -2.67 -6.44 -14.37
C ILE A 199 -1.57 -5.52 -13.80
N MET A 200 -0.57 -6.07 -13.11
CA MET A 200 0.58 -5.29 -12.62
C MET A 200 1.39 -4.68 -13.78
N GLY A 201 1.57 -5.43 -14.87
CA GLY A 201 2.21 -4.93 -16.09
C GLY A 201 1.47 -3.73 -16.68
N GLU A 202 0.14 -3.83 -16.80
CA GLU A 202 -0.72 -2.73 -17.26
C GLU A 202 -0.60 -1.50 -16.36
N LYS A 203 -0.68 -1.67 -15.02
CA LYS A 203 -0.53 -0.56 -14.08
C LYS A 203 0.85 0.10 -14.16
N ALA A 204 1.90 -0.70 -14.23
CA ALA A 204 3.26 -0.17 -14.42
C ALA A 204 3.36 0.66 -15.71
N ALA A 205 2.85 0.16 -16.83
CA ALA A 205 2.85 0.87 -18.10
C ALA A 205 1.99 2.14 -18.06
N LEU A 206 0.86 2.13 -17.36
CA LEU A 206 -0.04 3.28 -17.27
C LEU A 206 0.59 4.48 -16.56
N TYR A 207 1.37 4.25 -15.53
CA TYR A 207 1.88 5.31 -14.66
C TYR A 207 3.38 5.57 -14.76
N SER A 208 4.15 4.74 -15.50
CA SER A 208 5.60 4.90 -15.67
C SER A 208 5.96 5.36 -17.09
N ASP A 209 7.13 5.96 -17.25
CA ASP A 209 7.71 6.32 -18.54
C ASP A 209 8.70 5.23 -18.98
N TYR A 210 9.37 4.58 -18.05
CA TYR A 210 10.25 3.43 -18.26
C TYR A 210 9.91 2.31 -17.26
N VAL A 211 9.91 1.06 -17.75
CA VAL A 211 9.65 -0.12 -16.93
C VAL A 211 10.72 -1.16 -17.17
N TYR A 212 11.42 -1.55 -16.12
CA TYR A 212 12.30 -2.70 -16.10
C TYR A 212 11.56 -3.87 -15.44
N VAL A 213 11.20 -4.88 -16.24
CA VAL A 213 10.58 -6.11 -15.76
C VAL A 213 11.66 -7.09 -15.40
N THR A 214 11.72 -7.50 -14.15
CA THR A 214 12.80 -8.32 -13.61
C THR A 214 12.28 -9.52 -12.82
N SER A 215 13.19 -10.41 -12.40
CA SER A 215 12.86 -11.50 -11.48
C SER A 215 12.60 -10.95 -10.07
N ASP A 216 11.61 -11.56 -9.41
CA ASP A 216 11.36 -11.39 -7.97
C ASP A 216 11.80 -12.66 -7.22
N ASN A 217 10.90 -13.45 -6.68
CA ASN A 217 11.12 -14.79 -6.14
C ASN A 217 10.49 -15.82 -7.09
N PRO A 218 11.20 -16.35 -8.12
CA PRO A 218 10.60 -17.27 -9.09
C PRO A 218 10.20 -18.61 -8.50
N ARG A 219 10.80 -19.04 -7.40
CA ARG A 219 10.57 -20.32 -6.73
C ARG A 219 10.69 -21.49 -7.71
N SER A 220 9.62 -22.29 -7.90
CA SER A 220 9.64 -23.43 -8.82
C SER A 220 9.31 -23.06 -10.28
N GLU A 221 8.89 -21.80 -10.54
CA GLU A 221 8.52 -21.38 -11.90
C GLU A 221 9.72 -20.84 -12.69
N ASP A 222 9.68 -21.02 -14.00
CA ASP A 222 10.60 -20.38 -14.94
C ASP A 222 10.44 -18.86 -14.90
N PRO A 223 11.48 -18.08 -14.51
CA PRO A 223 11.42 -16.62 -14.44
C PRO A 223 11.07 -15.97 -15.78
N GLU A 224 11.49 -16.53 -16.91
CA GLU A 224 11.12 -16.02 -18.23
C GLU A 224 9.61 -16.11 -18.49
N ARG A 225 8.96 -17.17 -17.99
CA ARG A 225 7.51 -17.31 -18.10
C ARG A 225 6.79 -16.23 -17.30
N ILE A 226 7.27 -15.93 -16.09
CA ILE A 226 6.70 -14.89 -15.23
C ILE A 226 6.77 -13.53 -15.92
N VAL A 227 7.94 -13.14 -16.43
CA VAL A 227 8.10 -11.84 -17.13
C VAL A 227 7.28 -11.77 -18.41
N ARG A 228 7.12 -12.88 -19.17
CA ARG A 228 6.21 -12.91 -20.33
C ARG A 228 4.76 -12.63 -19.95
N ASP A 229 4.28 -13.15 -18.80
CA ASP A 229 2.93 -12.87 -18.31
C ASP A 229 2.77 -11.38 -17.96
N ILE A 230 3.79 -10.75 -17.35
CA ILE A 230 3.80 -9.30 -17.06
C ILE A 230 3.79 -8.49 -18.35
N MET A 231 4.64 -8.85 -19.32
CA MET A 231 4.75 -8.14 -20.61
C MET A 231 3.47 -8.15 -21.42
N ARG A 232 2.60 -9.19 -21.27
CA ARG A 232 1.27 -9.18 -21.91
C ARG A 232 0.43 -7.98 -21.44
N GLY A 233 0.49 -7.65 -20.14
CA GLY A 233 -0.21 -6.48 -19.61
C GLY A 233 0.38 -5.16 -20.11
N ILE A 234 1.71 -5.04 -20.15
CA ILE A 234 2.36 -3.83 -20.70
C ILE A 234 1.95 -3.61 -22.16
N ASN A 235 1.97 -4.67 -22.96
CA ASN A 235 1.66 -4.62 -24.39
C ASN A 235 0.14 -4.49 -24.69
N SER A 236 -0.74 -4.58 -23.69
CA SER A 236 -2.17 -4.38 -23.87
C SER A 236 -2.58 -2.90 -24.03
N LEU A 237 -1.64 -1.97 -23.85
CA LEU A 237 -1.84 -0.53 -23.97
C LEU A 237 -1.14 0.04 -25.24
N PRO A 238 -1.69 -0.17 -26.44
CA PRO A 238 -1.01 0.16 -27.70
C PRO A 238 -0.77 1.66 -27.90
N ASP A 239 -1.60 2.50 -27.33
CA ASP A 239 -1.54 3.97 -27.49
C ASP A 239 -0.61 4.65 -26.46
N ARG A 240 -0.01 3.89 -25.55
CA ARG A 240 0.90 4.42 -24.54
C ARG A 240 2.35 4.12 -24.91
N ALA A 241 3.12 5.17 -25.16
CA ALA A 241 4.56 5.07 -25.38
C ALA A 241 5.31 4.88 -24.04
N VAL A 242 5.28 3.65 -23.49
CA VAL A 242 6.13 3.25 -22.37
C VAL A 242 7.33 2.45 -22.90
N HIS A 243 8.52 2.77 -22.42
CA HIS A 243 9.71 1.96 -22.72
C HIS A 243 9.80 0.81 -21.71
N ALA A 244 9.56 -0.43 -22.16
CA ALA A 244 9.67 -1.61 -21.32
C ALA A 244 10.87 -2.46 -21.75
N GLU A 245 11.68 -2.88 -20.78
CA GLU A 245 12.85 -3.75 -20.96
C GLU A 245 12.76 -4.92 -19.98
N ILE A 246 13.09 -6.12 -20.45
CA ILE A 246 13.24 -7.31 -19.62
C ILE A 246 14.70 -7.44 -19.19
N GLU A 247 14.94 -7.47 -17.90
CA GLU A 247 16.24 -7.79 -17.33
C GLU A 247 16.05 -8.73 -16.14
N LEU A 248 16.37 -9.99 -16.30
CA LEU A 248 16.11 -11.02 -15.28
C LEU A 248 16.99 -10.85 -14.03
N ASP A 249 18.22 -10.38 -14.20
CA ASP A 249 19.06 -10.02 -13.06
C ASP A 249 18.55 -8.74 -12.44
N ARG A 250 17.96 -8.85 -11.25
CA ARG A 250 17.36 -7.72 -10.54
C ARG A 250 18.39 -6.64 -10.20
N ARG A 251 19.63 -7.02 -9.92
CA ARG A 251 20.70 -6.05 -9.64
C ARG A 251 21.02 -5.24 -10.88
N GLU A 252 21.11 -5.88 -12.04
CA GLU A 252 21.34 -5.20 -13.31
C GLU A 252 20.14 -4.36 -13.73
N ALA A 253 18.91 -4.82 -13.51
CA ALA A 253 17.70 -4.02 -13.73
C ALA A 253 17.73 -2.73 -12.91
N ILE A 254 18.08 -2.81 -11.63
CA ILE A 254 18.23 -1.64 -10.74
C ILE A 254 19.34 -0.71 -11.24
N ARG A 255 20.50 -1.26 -11.63
CA ARG A 255 21.63 -0.46 -12.18
C ARG A 255 21.23 0.30 -13.41
N LYS A 256 20.55 -0.36 -14.35
CA LYS A 256 20.05 0.26 -15.59
C LYS A 256 19.05 1.38 -15.29
N ALA A 257 18.13 1.15 -14.36
CA ALA A 257 17.16 2.16 -13.94
C ALA A 257 17.83 3.39 -13.33
N VAL A 258 18.75 3.18 -12.39
CA VAL A 258 19.52 4.25 -11.74
C VAL A 258 20.42 4.99 -12.72
N ALA A 259 21.09 4.28 -13.65
CA ALA A 259 21.94 4.90 -14.66
C ALA A 259 21.16 5.72 -15.71
N ARG A 260 19.89 5.40 -15.93
CA ARG A 260 18.99 6.14 -16.82
C ARG A 260 18.47 7.43 -16.21
N ALA A 261 18.29 7.46 -14.89
CA ALA A 261 17.63 8.56 -14.20
C ALA A 261 18.43 9.85 -14.27
N GLY A 262 17.76 10.93 -14.66
CA GLY A 262 18.24 12.30 -14.60
C GLY A 262 17.70 13.07 -13.42
N ALA A 263 18.19 14.29 -13.19
CA ALA A 263 17.68 15.20 -12.19
C ALA A 263 16.14 15.34 -12.34
N LYS A 264 15.39 15.30 -11.22
CA LYS A 264 13.92 15.33 -11.12
C LYS A 264 13.19 14.03 -11.49
N ASP A 265 13.89 12.99 -11.98
CA ASP A 265 13.28 11.68 -12.20
C ASP A 265 13.03 10.95 -10.87
N VAL A 266 12.15 9.97 -10.91
CA VAL A 266 11.87 9.09 -9.78
C VAL A 266 12.10 7.65 -10.19
N VAL A 267 12.96 6.93 -9.50
CA VAL A 267 13.17 5.49 -9.64
C VAL A 267 12.39 4.77 -8.54
N LEU A 268 11.42 3.93 -8.94
CA LEU A 268 10.69 3.06 -8.03
C LEU A 268 11.24 1.63 -8.13
N ILE A 269 11.70 1.08 -7.03
CA ILE A 269 12.09 -0.33 -6.90
C ILE A 269 11.01 -1.04 -6.08
N ALA A 270 10.09 -1.75 -6.78
CA ALA A 270 8.91 -2.35 -6.17
C ALA A 270 8.99 -3.87 -6.05
N GLY A 271 8.23 -4.42 -5.11
CA GLY A 271 7.98 -5.86 -4.92
C GLY A 271 8.62 -6.45 -3.67
N LYS A 272 9.90 -6.18 -3.42
CA LYS A 272 10.65 -6.83 -2.34
C LYS A 272 10.76 -5.99 -1.06
N GLY A 273 10.62 -4.66 -1.15
CA GLY A 273 10.75 -3.79 0.01
C GLY A 273 12.02 -4.11 0.82
N HIS A 274 11.85 -4.51 2.07
CA HIS A 274 12.91 -4.85 3.01
C HIS A 274 13.47 -6.29 2.85
N GLU A 275 12.97 -7.10 1.91
CA GLU A 275 13.48 -8.46 1.71
C GLU A 275 14.94 -8.44 1.20
N THR A 276 15.82 -9.14 1.91
CA THR A 276 17.26 -9.22 1.60
C THR A 276 17.65 -10.46 0.79
N TYR A 277 16.70 -11.32 0.48
CA TYR A 277 16.90 -12.61 -0.20
C TYR A 277 16.09 -12.69 -1.50
N GLN A 278 16.49 -13.61 -2.38
CA GLN A 278 15.77 -13.99 -3.58
C GLN A 278 15.76 -15.52 -3.69
N GLU A 279 14.57 -16.14 -3.85
CA GLU A 279 14.34 -17.58 -3.96
C GLU A 279 14.17 -18.02 -5.42
#